data_ac309e3f8116070f3f2187b696727ba1
#
_entry.id   ac309e3f8116070f3f2187b696727ba1
#
_cell.length_a   1.000
_cell.length_b   1.000
_cell.length_c   1.000
_cell.angle_alpha   90.00
_cell.angle_beta   90.00
_cell.angle_gamma   90.00
#
_symmetry.space_group_name_H-M   'P 1'
#
loop_
_entity.id
_entity.type
_entity.pdbx_description
1 polymer ?
#
loop_
_entity_poly.entity_id
_entity_poly.type
_entity_poly.pdbx_seq_one_letter_code
_entity_poly.pdbx_strand_id
1 'polypeptide(L)'
;MLSEEQIELLGDKYLVGLYQELEREVLQDIARRVRKTERLTETAEIMAKSMRENGYSAAEIYAEVMKKLNATPEYRRMISENTYAYKQEVKQKIAETVKTAKEAGDKLIGEAGEMAFNEDLSMWEQGGVDLKQPNSMKQITDGFKAQAKNDLKNISGTTAFKSPLLGTVETAEAYQRSLDLALLKVSTGTYSYKQACDDVIKEFTRSGLRTVDYASGRTYQVDTAVRMVVRTSTAQLAGKITEANCKTTGQDLVIISQHMGSRDTHAGFQNKVFSMSGKSKKYPDIHAPLGEGCAYGRPEGLQGPNCTHMFYPFWEGISEIPEPLKEPDPVEYKGRTYTRYEATQQMRAMEREIRALKREKYVADENVDRNQIAAQIRANKAEYMRFSEAMNLKPKENRLLVGGERSKWSDRSIGNNNYIDRKTKNLSEISGKVREEDSKVCSIYKTLFDGYDPAPLVNGKVSSADWIKPISNNVYKIDRTITNKEMPPGDTNVDIKNNALANSLHERAHDLIHQLVLKRAGIKEGELVTYEQTQDLLAKARDISLKVYEYVFDEQMSANEIIDDINTHVSERATVLFELIPESFVEYFGKDNPSQISKKVYDYVTKEWKNEK
;
A
#
# COMPACT_ATOMS: atom_id res chain seq x y z
N MET A 1 2.02 -19.15 16.48
CA MET A 1 2.82 -17.89 16.35
C MET A 1 2.66 -17.30 14.95
N LEU A 2 2.61 -15.96 14.83
CA LEU A 2 2.35 -15.26 13.56
C LEU A 2 3.57 -15.30 12.63
N SER A 3 3.34 -15.55 11.34
CA SER A 3 4.38 -15.44 10.31
C SER A 3 4.72 -13.98 9.99
N GLU A 4 5.90 -13.74 9.37
CA GLU A 4 6.27 -12.38 8.90
C GLU A 4 5.24 -11.82 7.92
N GLU A 5 4.67 -12.66 7.05
CA GLU A 5 3.64 -12.24 6.09
C GLU A 5 2.34 -11.81 6.79
N GLN A 6 1.89 -12.55 7.80
CA GLN A 6 0.71 -12.19 8.59
C GLN A 6 0.90 -10.85 9.32
N ILE A 7 2.07 -10.63 9.90
CA ILE A 7 2.41 -9.37 10.58
C ILE A 7 2.45 -8.19 9.60
N GLU A 8 3.08 -8.36 8.44
CA GLU A 8 3.09 -7.31 7.39
C GLU A 8 1.68 -6.99 6.90
N LEU A 9 0.86 -8.01 6.70
CA LEU A 9 -0.53 -7.87 6.28
C LEU A 9 -1.35 -7.05 7.29
N LEU A 10 -1.23 -7.35 8.59
CA LEU A 10 -1.87 -6.58 9.65
C LEU A 10 -1.45 -5.10 9.63
N GLY A 11 -0.16 -4.83 9.42
CA GLY A 11 0.35 -3.47 9.32
C GLY A 11 -0.23 -2.70 8.14
N ASP A 12 -0.25 -3.32 6.96
CA ASP A 12 -0.81 -2.73 5.74
C ASP A 12 -2.33 -2.54 5.84
N LYS A 13 -3.02 -3.48 6.49
CA LYS A 13 -4.47 -3.43 6.71
C LYS A 13 -4.88 -2.24 7.58
N TYR A 14 -4.17 -1.96 8.66
CA TYR A 14 -4.65 -1.08 9.71
C TYR A 14 -3.97 0.27 9.80
N LEU A 15 -2.67 0.35 9.57
CA LEU A 15 -1.88 1.50 9.99
C LEU A 15 -1.06 2.15 8.89
N VAL A 16 -0.37 1.38 8.04
CA VAL A 16 0.62 1.94 7.11
C VAL A 16 0.00 2.95 6.16
N GLY A 17 -1.16 2.62 5.59
CA GLY A 17 -1.89 3.50 4.67
C GLY A 17 -2.28 4.85 5.29
N LEU A 18 -2.64 4.89 6.58
CA LEU A 18 -2.99 6.13 7.27
C LEU A 18 -1.83 7.13 7.31
N TYR A 19 -0.62 6.63 7.57
CA TYR A 19 0.57 7.49 7.64
C TYR A 19 1.12 7.86 6.27
N GLN A 20 0.95 6.99 5.28
CA GLN A 20 1.26 7.33 3.88
C GLN A 20 0.33 8.42 3.36
N GLU A 21 -0.94 8.40 3.76
CA GLU A 21 -1.90 9.45 3.40
C GLU A 21 -1.57 10.77 4.09
N LEU A 22 -1.23 10.76 5.38
CA LEU A 22 -0.73 11.95 6.07
C LEU A 22 0.49 12.55 5.35
N GLU A 23 1.46 11.70 4.96
CA GLU A 23 2.63 12.15 4.19
C GLU A 23 2.23 12.83 2.89
N ARG A 24 1.32 12.20 2.12
CA ARG A 24 0.84 12.72 0.84
C ARG A 24 0.19 14.09 1.00
N GLU A 25 -0.75 14.21 1.93
CA GLU A 25 -1.48 15.45 2.16
C GLU A 25 -0.56 16.60 2.61
N VAL A 26 0.39 16.32 3.49
CA VAL A 26 1.35 17.33 3.96
C VAL A 26 2.25 17.80 2.81
N LEU A 27 2.79 16.89 2.00
CA LEU A 27 3.66 17.23 0.88
C LEU A 27 2.91 18.00 -0.22
N GLN A 28 1.68 17.61 -0.54
CA GLN A 28 0.85 18.34 -1.51
C GLN A 28 0.49 19.74 -1.02
N ASP A 29 0.20 19.89 0.27
CA ASP A 29 -0.09 21.20 0.83
C ASP A 29 1.12 22.13 0.83
N ILE A 30 2.32 21.63 1.18
CA ILE A 30 3.57 22.38 1.07
C ILE A 30 3.79 22.81 -0.39
N ALA A 31 3.74 21.89 -1.35
CA ALA A 31 3.97 22.17 -2.76
C ALA A 31 2.99 23.23 -3.28
N ARG A 32 1.70 23.08 -2.99
CA ARG A 32 0.65 24.03 -3.39
C ARG A 32 0.90 25.43 -2.84
N ARG A 33 1.28 25.55 -1.57
CA ARG A 33 1.52 26.86 -0.91
C ARG A 33 2.81 27.51 -1.38
N VAL A 34 3.88 26.75 -1.55
CA VAL A 34 5.15 27.25 -2.06
C VAL A 34 4.98 27.84 -3.45
N ARG A 35 4.31 27.13 -4.37
CA ARG A 35 4.06 27.63 -5.73
C ARG A 35 3.20 28.89 -5.79
N LYS A 36 2.29 29.10 -4.85
CA LYS A 36 1.50 30.34 -4.77
C LYS A 36 2.34 31.59 -4.54
N THR A 37 3.57 31.45 -4.06
CA THR A 37 4.46 32.58 -3.78
C THR A 37 5.19 33.09 -5.04
N GLU A 38 5.22 32.32 -6.14
CA GLU A 38 6.00 32.62 -7.34
C GLU A 38 5.71 34.01 -7.92
N ARG A 39 4.43 34.39 -8.03
CA ARG A 39 4.05 35.69 -8.60
C ARG A 39 4.51 36.89 -7.79
N LEU A 40 4.70 36.75 -6.49
CA LEU A 40 5.08 37.85 -5.59
C LEU A 40 6.61 38.00 -5.47
N THR A 41 7.35 37.10 -6.07
CA THR A 41 8.82 37.03 -5.93
C THR A 41 9.57 37.31 -7.22
N GLU A 42 8.86 37.58 -8.33
CA GLU A 42 9.47 37.93 -9.62
C GLU A 42 10.41 39.14 -9.50
N THR A 43 9.98 40.20 -8.78
CA THR A 43 10.83 41.37 -8.52
C THR A 43 12.08 41.01 -7.71
N ALA A 44 11.97 40.05 -6.79
CA ALA A 44 13.09 39.58 -5.99
C ALA A 44 14.10 38.79 -6.83
N GLU A 45 13.65 38.03 -7.80
CA GLU A 45 14.48 37.29 -8.75
C GLU A 45 15.29 38.28 -9.64
N ILE A 46 14.61 39.26 -10.23
CA ILE A 46 15.26 40.30 -11.05
C ILE A 46 16.32 41.06 -10.24
N MET A 47 16.01 41.43 -9.00
CA MET A 47 16.92 42.09 -8.08
C MET A 47 18.14 41.21 -7.75
N ALA A 48 17.91 39.94 -7.41
CA ALA A 48 19.00 39.00 -7.10
C ALA A 48 19.95 38.83 -8.28
N LYS A 49 19.43 38.71 -9.50
CA LYS A 49 20.22 38.58 -10.71
C LYS A 49 21.06 39.85 -10.95
N SER A 50 20.46 41.03 -10.87
CA SER A 50 21.16 42.31 -11.03
C SER A 50 22.27 42.51 -9.99
N MET A 51 22.00 42.20 -8.73
CA MET A 51 23.01 42.28 -7.66
C MET A 51 24.16 41.28 -7.91
N ARG A 52 23.87 40.08 -8.38
CA ARG A 52 24.89 39.10 -8.72
C ARG A 52 25.82 39.60 -9.83
N GLU A 53 25.23 40.16 -10.89
CA GLU A 53 25.98 40.76 -12.01
C GLU A 53 26.88 41.91 -11.55
N ASN A 54 26.51 42.63 -10.48
CA ASN A 54 27.29 43.70 -9.87
C ASN A 54 28.27 43.21 -8.77
N GLY A 55 28.47 41.89 -8.63
CA GLY A 55 29.49 41.31 -7.77
C GLY A 55 29.12 41.17 -6.28
N TYR A 56 27.86 41.35 -5.90
CA TYR A 56 27.40 41.12 -4.53
C TYR A 56 27.50 39.66 -4.12
N SER A 57 27.80 39.39 -2.88
CA SER A 57 27.79 38.05 -2.32
C SER A 57 26.37 37.49 -2.15
N ALA A 58 26.22 36.19 -2.11
CA ALA A 58 24.91 35.54 -1.89
C ALA A 58 24.25 35.98 -0.57
N ALA A 59 25.03 36.25 0.46
CA ALA A 59 24.54 36.73 1.76
C ALA A 59 23.96 38.16 1.66
N GLU A 60 24.64 39.05 0.95
CA GLU A 60 24.16 40.43 0.71
C GLU A 60 22.92 40.42 -0.16
N ILE A 61 22.90 39.62 -1.21
CA ILE A 61 21.72 39.42 -2.08
C ILE A 61 20.53 38.92 -1.25
N TYR A 62 20.73 37.90 -0.44
CA TYR A 62 19.68 37.37 0.43
C TYR A 62 19.11 38.42 1.37
N ALA A 63 19.99 39.20 2.05
CA ALA A 63 19.57 40.22 2.97
C ALA A 63 18.72 41.30 2.29
N GLU A 64 19.13 41.80 1.11
CA GLU A 64 18.38 42.83 0.37
C GLU A 64 17.10 42.30 -0.26
N VAL A 65 17.10 41.09 -0.78
CA VAL A 65 15.88 40.40 -1.27
C VAL A 65 14.87 40.25 -0.13
N MET A 66 15.29 39.76 1.03
CA MET A 66 14.42 39.63 2.20
C MET A 66 13.87 40.95 2.67
N LYS A 67 14.69 42.00 2.71
CA LYS A 67 14.28 43.37 3.06
C LYS A 67 13.20 43.87 2.09
N LYS A 68 13.39 43.67 0.78
CA LYS A 68 12.45 44.07 -0.27
C LYS A 68 11.13 43.33 -0.17
N LEU A 69 11.15 42.01 -0.03
CA LEU A 69 9.95 41.19 0.14
C LEU A 69 9.19 41.54 1.41
N ASN A 70 9.91 41.70 2.52
CA ASN A 70 9.30 42.12 3.79
C ASN A 70 8.76 43.55 3.79
N ALA A 71 9.22 44.41 2.88
CA ALA A 71 8.63 45.73 2.67
C ALA A 71 7.33 45.68 1.87
N THR A 72 7.05 44.58 1.14
CA THR A 72 5.83 44.41 0.30
C THR A 72 4.66 43.93 1.15
N PRO A 73 3.59 44.73 1.35
CA PRO A 73 2.46 44.38 2.23
C PRO A 73 1.75 43.10 1.81
N GLU A 74 1.55 42.88 0.51
CA GLU A 74 0.89 41.70 -0.06
C GLU A 74 1.68 40.44 0.23
N TYR A 75 3.00 40.48 0.08
CA TYR A 75 3.89 39.36 0.38
C TYR A 75 3.85 39.03 1.87
N ARG A 76 4.01 40.01 2.76
CA ARG A 76 3.94 39.80 4.21
C ARG A 76 2.63 39.18 4.65
N ARG A 77 1.51 39.73 4.15
CA ARG A 77 0.18 39.21 4.49
C ARG A 77 0.02 37.77 4.03
N MET A 78 0.35 37.48 2.77
CA MET A 78 0.24 36.13 2.22
C MET A 78 1.11 35.13 2.99
N ILE A 79 2.37 35.46 3.29
CA ILE A 79 3.26 34.57 4.05
C ILE A 79 2.72 34.35 5.47
N SER A 80 2.30 35.41 6.17
CA SER A 80 1.76 35.31 7.53
C SER A 80 0.50 34.43 7.57
N GLU A 81 -0.47 34.72 6.70
CA GLU A 81 -1.73 33.96 6.62
C GLU A 81 -1.49 32.48 6.25
N ASN A 82 -0.70 32.22 5.22
CA ASN A 82 -0.42 30.85 4.80
C ASN A 82 0.43 30.07 5.82
N THR A 83 1.40 30.71 6.49
CA THR A 83 2.18 30.06 7.53
C THR A 83 1.31 29.69 8.73
N TYR A 84 0.44 30.62 9.17
CA TYR A 84 -0.49 30.33 10.25
C TYR A 84 -1.47 29.21 9.87
N ALA A 85 -2.13 29.32 8.72
CA ALA A 85 -3.07 28.32 8.23
C ALA A 85 -2.41 26.94 8.08
N TYR A 86 -1.22 26.88 7.47
CA TYR A 86 -0.46 25.64 7.34
C TYR A 86 -0.19 24.98 8.70
N LYS A 87 0.31 25.76 9.68
CA LYS A 87 0.60 25.23 11.03
C LYS A 87 -0.66 24.66 11.70
N GLN A 88 -1.81 25.31 11.55
CA GLN A 88 -3.06 24.83 12.13
C GLN A 88 -3.55 23.56 11.41
N GLU A 89 -3.58 23.58 10.08
CA GLU A 89 -4.04 22.44 9.27
C GLU A 89 -3.17 21.20 9.48
N VAL A 90 -1.84 21.35 9.50
CA VAL A 90 -0.92 20.22 9.75
C VAL A 90 -1.11 19.65 11.16
N LYS A 91 -1.23 20.52 12.18
CA LYS A 91 -1.50 20.05 13.55
C LYS A 91 -2.82 19.29 13.64
N GLN A 92 -3.86 19.78 12.98
CA GLN A 92 -5.15 19.10 12.92
C GLN A 92 -5.03 17.75 12.22
N LYS A 93 -4.41 17.68 11.05
CA LYS A 93 -4.20 16.43 10.29
C LYS A 93 -3.42 15.40 11.10
N ILE A 94 -2.34 15.82 11.78
CA ILE A 94 -1.58 14.93 12.68
C ILE A 94 -2.47 14.44 13.82
N ALA A 95 -3.28 15.30 14.44
CA ALA A 95 -4.16 14.92 15.55
C ALA A 95 -5.25 13.93 15.10
N GLU A 96 -5.85 14.15 13.94
CA GLU A 96 -6.83 13.25 13.33
C GLU A 96 -6.22 11.89 12.98
N THR A 97 -5.02 11.90 12.38
CA THR A 97 -4.27 10.66 12.09
C THR A 97 -3.95 9.90 13.37
N VAL A 98 -3.51 10.57 14.45
CA VAL A 98 -3.24 9.94 15.76
C VAL A 98 -4.49 9.31 16.33
N LYS A 99 -5.64 10.00 16.24
CA LYS A 99 -6.93 9.46 16.73
C LYS A 99 -7.28 8.17 15.98
N THR A 100 -7.29 8.22 14.65
CA THR A 100 -7.62 7.07 13.81
C THR A 100 -6.61 5.93 13.99
N ALA A 101 -5.32 6.26 14.07
CA ALA A 101 -4.26 5.26 14.26
C ALA A 101 -4.36 4.54 15.63
N LYS A 102 -4.81 5.22 16.68
CA LYS A 102 -5.04 4.57 17.99
C LYS A 102 -6.16 3.55 17.92
N GLU A 103 -7.27 3.89 17.27
CA GLU A 103 -8.40 2.98 17.09
C GLU A 103 -8.02 1.78 16.19
N ALA A 104 -7.29 2.06 15.11
CA ALA A 104 -6.78 1.03 14.21
C ALA A 104 -5.73 0.12 14.90
N GLY A 105 -4.88 0.68 15.74
CA GLY A 105 -3.92 -0.05 16.56
C GLY A 105 -4.58 -1.00 17.55
N ASP A 106 -5.67 -0.58 18.19
CA ASP A 106 -6.47 -1.45 19.06
C ASP A 106 -7.03 -2.67 18.30
N LYS A 107 -7.54 -2.44 17.10
CA LYS A 107 -8.06 -3.52 16.25
C LYS A 107 -6.94 -4.45 15.80
N LEU A 108 -5.81 -3.89 15.37
CA LEU A 108 -4.62 -4.65 14.96
C LEU A 108 -4.13 -5.57 16.08
N ILE A 109 -3.93 -5.03 17.27
CA ILE A 109 -3.44 -5.80 18.43
C ILE A 109 -4.49 -6.85 18.86
N GLY A 110 -5.78 -6.53 18.80
CA GLY A 110 -6.85 -7.50 19.09
C GLY A 110 -6.81 -8.68 18.12
N GLU A 111 -6.82 -8.41 16.79
CA GLU A 111 -6.77 -9.45 15.76
C GLU A 111 -5.46 -10.27 15.84
N ALA A 112 -4.33 -9.59 16.03
CA ALA A 112 -3.04 -10.27 16.20
C ALA A 112 -3.02 -11.23 17.40
N GLY A 113 -3.65 -10.82 18.50
CA GLY A 113 -3.78 -11.68 19.70
C GLY A 113 -4.62 -12.93 19.45
N GLU A 114 -5.76 -12.77 18.80
CA GLU A 114 -6.63 -13.90 18.42
C GLU A 114 -5.92 -14.85 17.44
N MET A 115 -5.26 -14.30 16.41
CA MET A 115 -4.49 -15.10 15.45
C MET A 115 -3.36 -15.87 16.15
N ALA A 116 -2.60 -15.22 17.04
CA ALA A 116 -1.50 -15.84 17.76
C ALA A 116 -1.98 -16.98 18.65
N PHE A 117 -3.11 -16.79 19.35
CA PHE A 117 -3.70 -17.84 20.18
C PHE A 117 -4.20 -19.03 19.34
N ASN A 118 -4.85 -18.77 18.20
CA ASN A 118 -5.34 -19.83 17.32
C ASN A 118 -4.20 -20.65 16.68
N GLU A 119 -3.09 -20.01 16.33
CA GLU A 119 -1.88 -20.71 15.89
C GLU A 119 -1.30 -21.59 17.00
N ASP A 120 -1.24 -21.09 18.24
CA ASP A 120 -0.80 -21.86 19.39
C ASP A 120 -1.76 -23.04 19.64
N LEU A 121 -3.08 -22.81 19.59
CA LEU A 121 -4.08 -23.86 19.78
C LEU A 121 -3.80 -25.07 18.87
N SER A 122 -3.59 -24.83 17.58
CA SER A 122 -3.26 -25.88 16.61
C SER A 122 -1.97 -26.63 16.96
N MET A 123 -0.96 -25.95 17.50
CA MET A 123 0.30 -26.58 17.90
C MET A 123 0.17 -27.42 19.16
N TRP A 124 -0.57 -26.93 20.17
CA TRP A 124 -0.82 -27.70 21.41
C TRP A 124 -1.66 -28.93 21.14
N GLU A 125 -2.64 -28.86 20.24
CA GLU A 125 -3.41 -30.04 19.79
C GLU A 125 -2.51 -31.10 19.15
N GLN A 126 -1.53 -30.72 18.33
CA GLN A 126 -0.54 -31.65 17.77
C GLN A 126 0.35 -32.28 18.86
N GLY A 127 0.62 -31.55 19.93
CA GLY A 127 1.32 -32.04 21.12
C GLY A 127 0.43 -32.88 22.03
N GLY A 128 -0.83 -33.12 21.70
CA GLY A 128 -1.79 -33.88 22.49
C GLY A 128 -2.30 -33.14 23.74
N VAL A 129 -2.21 -31.81 23.77
CA VAL A 129 -2.63 -30.96 24.88
C VAL A 129 -3.84 -30.11 24.50
N ASP A 130 -4.93 -30.23 25.27
CA ASP A 130 -6.12 -29.36 25.12
C ASP A 130 -5.80 -27.97 25.71
N LEU A 131 -5.46 -27.03 24.84
CA LEU A 131 -5.12 -25.67 25.22
C LEU A 131 -6.37 -24.84 25.46
N LYS A 132 -6.50 -24.27 26.65
CA LYS A 132 -7.56 -23.32 27.01
C LYS A 132 -6.98 -21.90 27.01
N GLN A 133 -7.78 -20.95 26.60
CA GLN A 133 -7.37 -19.55 26.60
C GLN A 133 -6.94 -19.13 28.02
N PRO A 134 -5.73 -18.58 28.17
CA PRO A 134 -5.23 -18.19 29.50
C PRO A 134 -6.03 -17.00 30.06
N ASN A 135 -6.28 -17.02 31.35
CA ASN A 135 -6.99 -15.93 32.05
C ASN A 135 -6.30 -14.56 31.87
N SER A 136 -4.99 -14.54 31.64
CA SER A 136 -4.18 -13.35 31.40
C SER A 136 -4.29 -12.79 29.99
N MET A 137 -4.95 -13.48 29.06
CA MET A 137 -5.03 -13.08 27.63
C MET A 137 -5.50 -11.64 27.45
N LYS A 138 -6.59 -11.27 28.14
CA LYS A 138 -7.12 -9.90 28.08
C LYS A 138 -6.10 -8.89 28.62
N GLN A 139 -5.47 -9.15 29.75
CA GLN A 139 -4.47 -8.26 30.36
C GLN A 139 -3.25 -8.08 29.44
N ILE A 140 -2.77 -9.15 28.82
CA ILE A 140 -1.67 -9.12 27.86
C ILE A 140 -2.06 -8.25 26.68
N THR A 141 -3.20 -8.51 26.04
CA THR A 141 -3.69 -7.76 24.88
C THR A 141 -3.89 -6.28 25.20
N ASP A 142 -4.51 -5.94 26.34
CA ASP A 142 -4.73 -4.55 26.75
C ASP A 142 -3.40 -3.81 27.04
N GLY A 143 -2.41 -4.49 27.58
CA GLY A 143 -1.05 -3.96 27.75
C GLY A 143 -0.40 -3.58 26.43
N PHE A 144 -0.48 -4.46 25.42
CA PHE A 144 0.06 -4.18 24.09
C PHE A 144 -0.74 -3.12 23.31
N LYS A 145 -2.06 -3.03 23.50
CA LYS A 145 -2.85 -1.89 22.97
C LYS A 145 -2.36 -0.57 23.54
N ALA A 146 -2.11 -0.50 24.84
CA ALA A 146 -1.59 0.72 25.48
C ALA A 146 -0.18 1.08 24.96
N GLN A 147 0.71 0.09 24.82
CA GLN A 147 2.04 0.28 24.24
C GLN A 147 1.96 0.79 22.81
N ALA A 148 1.22 0.13 21.93
CA ALA A 148 1.06 0.53 20.53
C ALA A 148 0.52 1.97 20.39
N LYS A 149 -0.47 2.35 21.22
CA LYS A 149 -0.99 3.74 21.27
C LYS A 149 0.08 4.76 21.60
N ASN A 150 0.95 4.47 22.56
CA ASN A 150 2.04 5.36 22.94
C ASN A 150 3.09 5.47 21.83
N ASP A 151 3.45 4.36 21.20
CA ASP A 151 4.42 4.34 20.10
C ASP A 151 3.89 5.12 18.89
N LEU A 152 2.62 4.93 18.52
CA LEU A 152 1.98 5.68 17.42
C LEU A 152 1.85 7.17 17.74
N LYS A 153 1.57 7.55 18.99
CA LYS A 153 1.57 8.94 19.44
C LYS A 153 2.97 9.56 19.31
N ASN A 154 4.02 8.83 19.69
CA ASN A 154 5.40 9.30 19.58
C ASN A 154 5.82 9.49 18.12
N ILE A 155 5.54 8.52 17.24
CA ILE A 155 5.79 8.63 15.79
C ILE A 155 5.16 9.91 15.23
N SER A 156 3.90 10.16 15.56
CA SER A 156 3.15 11.31 15.04
C SER A 156 3.62 12.63 15.64
N GLY A 157 4.01 12.64 16.92
CA GLY A 157 4.46 13.83 17.64
C GLY A 157 5.87 14.31 17.26
N THR A 158 6.64 13.47 16.57
CA THR A 158 8.04 13.76 16.19
C THR A 158 8.23 13.82 14.67
N THR A 159 7.15 14.17 13.93
CA THR A 159 7.22 14.22 12.46
C THR A 159 8.04 15.39 11.96
N ALA A 160 8.91 15.11 10.97
CA ALA A 160 9.83 16.09 10.38
C ALA A 160 10.21 15.71 8.94
N PHE A 161 10.91 16.62 8.27
CA PHE A 161 11.62 16.35 7.00
C PHE A 161 13.12 16.46 7.20
N LYS A 162 13.91 15.85 6.33
CA LYS A 162 15.35 16.07 6.24
C LYS A 162 15.69 16.91 5.02
N SER A 163 16.45 17.96 5.26
CA SER A 163 17.04 18.82 4.22
C SER A 163 18.55 18.76 4.34
N PRO A 164 19.31 18.65 3.23
CA PRO A 164 20.76 18.72 3.25
C PRO A 164 21.31 20.02 3.83
N LEU A 165 20.60 21.14 3.60
CA LEU A 165 21.03 22.47 4.05
C LEU A 165 20.46 22.86 5.41
N LEU A 166 19.21 22.51 5.71
CA LEU A 166 18.51 22.92 6.94
C LEU A 166 18.58 21.86 8.05
N GLY A 167 19.09 20.65 7.75
CA GLY A 167 19.07 19.54 8.69
C GLY A 167 17.67 18.96 8.90
N THR A 168 17.26 18.78 10.15
CA THR A 168 15.92 18.30 10.50
C THR A 168 14.95 19.48 10.62
N VAL A 169 13.86 19.43 9.85
CA VAL A 169 12.82 20.46 9.79
C VAL A 169 11.51 19.88 10.31
N GLU A 170 11.01 20.37 11.42
CA GLU A 170 9.71 19.94 11.97
C GLU A 170 8.59 20.15 10.94
N THR A 171 7.65 19.20 10.88
CA THR A 171 6.56 19.26 9.90
C THR A 171 5.77 20.56 9.98
N ALA A 172 5.52 21.08 11.18
CA ALA A 172 4.81 22.34 11.38
C ALA A 172 5.56 23.58 10.85
N GLU A 173 6.87 23.50 10.72
CA GLU A 173 7.73 24.59 10.21
C GLU A 173 8.09 24.40 8.71
N ALA A 174 7.75 23.26 8.13
CA ALA A 174 8.24 22.85 6.81
C ALA A 174 7.89 23.86 5.70
N TYR A 175 6.68 24.43 5.71
CA TYR A 175 6.28 25.44 4.73
C TYR A 175 7.17 26.69 4.81
N GLN A 176 7.35 27.26 5.99
CA GLN A 176 8.19 28.46 6.18
C GLN A 176 9.64 28.17 5.78
N ARG A 177 10.18 27.05 6.23
CA ARG A 177 11.55 26.63 5.89
C ARG A 177 11.74 26.35 4.40
N SER A 178 10.71 25.89 3.72
CA SER A 178 10.73 25.72 2.26
C SER A 178 10.91 27.07 1.54
N LEU A 179 10.23 28.11 2.00
CA LEU A 179 10.37 29.46 1.44
C LEU A 179 11.74 30.06 1.74
N ASP A 180 12.23 29.93 2.97
CA ASP A 180 13.57 30.40 3.36
C ASP A 180 14.64 29.75 2.47
N LEU A 181 14.51 28.43 2.21
CA LEU A 181 15.45 27.69 1.37
C LEU A 181 15.35 28.09 -0.10
N ALA A 182 14.14 28.30 -0.63
CA ALA A 182 13.95 28.78 -2.00
C ALA A 182 14.59 30.15 -2.21
N LEU A 183 14.39 31.09 -1.29
CA LEU A 183 15.01 32.40 -1.34
C LEU A 183 16.54 32.34 -1.21
N LEU A 184 17.05 31.46 -0.38
CA LEU A 184 18.51 31.23 -0.27
C LEU A 184 19.08 30.73 -1.61
N LYS A 185 18.40 29.82 -2.30
CA LYS A 185 18.81 29.33 -3.63
C LYS A 185 18.77 30.43 -4.68
N VAL A 186 17.72 31.26 -4.71
CA VAL A 186 17.62 32.43 -5.61
C VAL A 186 18.77 33.40 -5.36
N SER A 187 19.15 33.64 -4.12
CA SER A 187 20.25 34.58 -3.76
C SER A 187 21.63 34.13 -4.27
N THR A 188 21.79 32.84 -4.65
CA THR A 188 22.99 32.38 -5.38
C THR A 188 23.08 32.98 -6.78
N GLY A 189 21.96 33.48 -7.34
CA GLY A 189 21.85 34.04 -8.68
C GLY A 189 21.87 32.98 -9.80
N THR A 190 21.82 31.68 -9.46
CA THR A 190 21.84 30.56 -10.41
C THR A 190 20.46 29.95 -10.65
N TYR A 191 19.53 30.17 -9.73
CA TYR A 191 18.16 29.66 -9.80
C TYR A 191 17.16 30.77 -10.09
N SER A 192 16.22 30.55 -11.01
CA SER A 192 14.97 31.30 -10.98
C SER A 192 14.18 30.95 -9.73
N TYR A 193 13.25 31.80 -9.32
CA TYR A 193 12.43 31.49 -8.15
C TYR A 193 11.61 30.22 -8.34
N LYS A 194 11.04 30.01 -9.54
CA LYS A 194 10.32 28.78 -9.89
C LYS A 194 11.21 27.55 -9.75
N GLN A 195 12.41 27.59 -10.34
CA GLN A 195 13.37 26.48 -10.20
C GLN A 195 13.75 26.21 -8.75
N ALA A 196 13.95 27.27 -7.95
CA ALA A 196 14.26 27.13 -6.52
C ALA A 196 13.10 26.50 -5.75
N CYS A 197 11.85 26.89 -6.04
CA CYS A 197 10.65 26.29 -5.43
C CYS A 197 10.51 24.81 -5.80
N ASP A 198 10.63 24.47 -7.09
CA ASP A 198 10.52 23.09 -7.56
C ASP A 198 11.63 22.20 -6.97
N ASP A 199 12.86 22.72 -6.86
CA ASP A 199 13.98 21.98 -6.26
C ASP A 199 13.78 21.75 -4.75
N VAL A 200 13.24 22.74 -4.02
CA VAL A 200 12.91 22.59 -2.60
C VAL A 200 11.75 21.61 -2.40
N ILE A 201 10.70 21.68 -3.20
CA ILE A 201 9.59 20.72 -3.17
C ILE A 201 10.12 19.32 -3.41
N LYS A 202 10.99 19.14 -4.40
CA LYS A 202 11.64 17.86 -4.70
C LYS A 202 12.48 17.35 -3.52
N GLU A 203 13.24 18.22 -2.86
CA GLU A 203 14.07 17.88 -1.69
C GLU A 203 13.22 17.33 -0.54
N PHE A 204 12.13 18.03 -0.15
CA PHE A 204 11.22 17.56 0.88
C PHE A 204 10.48 16.27 0.48
N THR A 205 10.11 16.16 -0.78
CA THR A 205 9.43 14.99 -1.33
C THR A 205 10.34 13.76 -1.33
N ARG A 206 11.62 13.93 -1.71
CA ARG A 206 12.60 12.82 -1.63
C ARG A 206 12.89 12.41 -0.20
N SER A 207 12.97 13.37 0.73
CA SER A 207 13.06 13.08 2.16
C SER A 207 11.91 12.18 2.61
N GLY A 208 10.70 12.49 2.19
CA GLY A 208 9.46 11.97 2.74
C GLY A 208 9.24 12.42 4.19
N LEU A 209 8.04 12.21 4.69
CA LEU A 209 7.72 12.46 6.10
C LEU A 209 8.45 11.46 6.98
N ARG A 210 9.11 11.96 8.01
CA ARG A 210 9.96 11.16 8.92
C ARG A 210 9.50 11.34 10.36
N THR A 211 9.82 10.36 11.18
CA THR A 211 9.83 10.50 12.63
C THR A 211 11.27 10.65 13.12
N VAL A 212 11.46 11.41 14.16
CA VAL A 212 12.78 11.70 14.74
C VAL A 212 12.87 11.07 16.14
N ASP A 213 13.87 10.24 16.35
CA ASP A 213 14.31 9.85 17.69
C ASP A 213 15.30 10.89 18.19
N TYR A 214 14.85 11.79 19.02
CA TYR A 214 15.67 12.89 19.55
C TYR A 214 16.80 12.40 20.47
N ALA A 215 16.67 11.23 21.08
CA ALA A 215 17.68 10.69 21.96
C ALA A 215 18.91 10.17 21.18
N SER A 216 18.67 9.50 20.04
CA SER A 216 19.74 8.95 19.20
C SER A 216 20.06 9.79 17.96
N GLY A 217 19.25 10.80 17.65
CA GLY A 217 19.32 11.59 16.41
C GLY A 217 18.94 10.81 15.15
N ARG A 218 18.49 9.56 15.28
CA ARG A 218 18.08 8.72 14.16
C ARG A 218 16.72 9.16 13.61
N THR A 219 16.56 9.04 12.32
CA THR A 219 15.28 9.33 11.64
C THR A 219 14.86 8.18 10.76
N TYR A 220 13.57 7.89 10.75
CA TYR A 220 12.97 6.88 9.88
C TYR A 220 11.85 7.51 9.06
N GLN A 221 11.63 7.05 7.83
CA GLN A 221 10.39 7.39 7.12
C GLN A 221 9.20 6.91 7.96
N VAL A 222 8.14 7.69 8.02
CA VAL A 222 7.02 7.44 8.92
C VAL A 222 6.38 6.07 8.69
N ASP A 223 6.22 5.65 7.43
CA ASP A 223 5.73 4.33 7.07
C ASP A 223 6.64 3.20 7.58
N THR A 224 7.95 3.40 7.51
CA THR A 224 8.94 2.46 8.02
C THR A 224 8.87 2.35 9.54
N ALA A 225 8.74 3.48 10.24
CA ALA A 225 8.59 3.50 11.70
C ALA A 225 7.30 2.79 12.14
N VAL A 226 6.19 3.01 11.43
CA VAL A 226 4.93 2.32 11.70
C VAL A 226 5.06 0.80 11.49
N ARG A 227 5.69 0.36 10.40
CA ARG A 227 5.98 -1.07 10.18
C ARG A 227 6.86 -1.67 11.26
N MET A 228 7.81 -0.89 11.80
CA MET A 228 8.65 -1.33 12.94
C MET A 228 7.80 -1.53 14.20
N VAL A 229 6.92 -0.58 14.53
CA VAL A 229 6.01 -0.70 15.68
C VAL A 229 5.11 -1.91 15.53
N VAL A 230 4.45 -2.07 14.37
CA VAL A 230 3.57 -3.23 14.12
C VAL A 230 4.32 -4.53 14.31
N ARG A 231 5.47 -4.68 13.65
CA ARG A 231 6.28 -5.92 13.74
C ARG A 231 6.67 -6.22 15.17
N THR A 232 7.22 -5.25 15.87
CA THR A 232 7.70 -5.46 17.24
C THR A 232 6.56 -5.77 18.20
N SER A 233 5.47 -4.96 18.18
CA SER A 233 4.34 -5.15 19.09
C SER A 233 3.62 -6.48 18.85
N THR A 234 3.40 -6.88 17.59
CA THR A 234 2.71 -8.15 17.28
C THR A 234 3.58 -9.37 17.58
N ALA A 235 4.89 -9.31 17.32
CA ALA A 235 5.81 -10.40 17.66
C ALA A 235 5.90 -10.59 19.18
N GLN A 236 6.04 -9.49 19.94
CA GLN A 236 6.08 -9.53 21.40
C GLN A 236 4.76 -9.97 22.00
N LEU A 237 3.61 -9.51 21.46
CA LEU A 237 2.29 -9.98 21.87
C LEU A 237 2.15 -11.49 21.69
N ALA A 238 2.48 -12.01 20.51
CA ALA A 238 2.44 -13.43 20.20
C ALA A 238 3.35 -14.22 21.16
N GLY A 239 4.58 -13.73 21.40
CA GLY A 239 5.50 -14.35 22.37
C GLY A 239 4.95 -14.38 23.79
N LYS A 240 4.29 -13.30 24.25
CA LYS A 240 3.69 -13.27 25.58
C LYS A 240 2.48 -14.18 25.71
N ILE A 241 1.71 -14.37 24.64
CA ILE A 241 0.62 -15.34 24.59
C ILE A 241 1.18 -16.76 24.71
N THR A 242 2.18 -17.11 23.90
CA THR A 242 2.83 -18.42 23.95
C THR A 242 3.49 -18.67 25.32
N GLU A 243 4.15 -17.67 25.91
CA GLU A 243 4.69 -17.76 27.27
C GLU A 243 3.60 -18.06 28.33
N ALA A 244 2.44 -17.40 28.22
CA ALA A 244 1.30 -17.64 29.09
C ALA A 244 0.72 -19.06 28.91
N ASN A 245 0.64 -19.52 27.66
CA ASN A 245 0.21 -20.88 27.31
C ASN A 245 1.19 -21.92 27.88
N CYS A 246 2.50 -21.71 27.76
CA CYS A 246 3.53 -22.55 28.37
C CYS A 246 3.37 -22.65 29.90
N LYS A 247 3.16 -21.51 30.55
CA LYS A 247 2.92 -21.49 32.02
C LYS A 247 1.66 -22.25 32.44
N THR A 248 0.57 -22.10 31.67
CA THR A 248 -0.73 -22.73 31.99
C THR A 248 -0.68 -24.25 31.81
N THR A 249 0.03 -24.73 30.81
CA THR A 249 0.12 -26.15 30.46
C THR A 249 1.31 -26.86 31.13
N GLY A 250 2.22 -26.12 31.77
CA GLY A 250 3.48 -26.66 32.32
C GLY A 250 4.53 -26.97 31.24
N GLN A 251 4.35 -26.49 30.01
CA GLN A 251 5.32 -26.64 28.92
C GLN A 251 6.50 -25.70 29.11
N ASP A 252 7.70 -26.25 29.32
CA ASP A 252 8.91 -25.46 29.58
C ASP A 252 9.80 -25.25 28.34
N LEU A 253 9.77 -26.21 27.41
CA LEU A 253 10.68 -26.18 26.27
C LEU A 253 10.06 -25.50 25.06
N VAL A 254 10.86 -24.65 24.40
CA VAL A 254 10.50 -23.98 23.15
C VAL A 254 11.63 -24.08 22.15
N ILE A 255 11.30 -24.16 20.87
CA ILE A 255 12.25 -24.10 19.76
C ILE A 255 12.15 -22.76 19.05
N ILE A 256 13.29 -22.16 18.71
CA ILE A 256 13.35 -20.89 18.00
C ILE A 256 13.27 -21.13 16.49
N SER A 257 12.46 -20.34 15.79
CA SER A 257 12.37 -20.38 14.34
C SER A 257 13.72 -20.07 13.68
N GLN A 258 13.89 -20.56 12.46
CA GLN A 258 15.05 -20.24 11.64
C GLN A 258 14.62 -19.56 10.35
N HIS A 259 15.43 -18.66 9.84
CA HIS A 259 15.28 -18.04 8.52
C HIS A 259 16.64 -17.63 7.97
N MET A 260 16.76 -17.63 6.65
CA MET A 260 17.97 -17.18 5.95
C MET A 260 18.10 -15.66 6.03
N GLY A 261 19.33 -15.16 6.03
CA GLY A 261 19.61 -13.73 6.08
C GLY A 261 19.33 -13.11 7.44
N SER A 262 19.46 -13.86 8.52
CA SER A 262 19.37 -13.34 9.88
C SER A 262 20.56 -12.43 10.20
N ARG A 263 20.44 -11.62 11.26
CA ARG A 263 21.58 -10.88 11.80
C ARG A 263 22.59 -11.85 12.39
N ASP A 264 23.88 -11.55 12.27
CA ASP A 264 24.95 -12.39 12.84
C ASP A 264 24.75 -12.69 14.34
N THR A 265 24.27 -11.69 15.10
CA THR A 265 23.98 -11.82 16.53
C THR A 265 22.82 -12.76 16.82
N HIS A 266 21.91 -13.00 15.85
CA HIS A 266 20.75 -13.87 16.01
C HIS A 266 20.93 -15.24 15.36
N ALA A 267 21.92 -15.41 14.48
CA ALA A 267 22.22 -16.69 13.84
C ALA A 267 22.52 -17.80 14.86
N GLY A 268 23.15 -17.44 15.98
CA GLY A 268 23.59 -18.38 17.01
C GLY A 268 22.50 -19.12 17.76
N PHE A 269 21.28 -18.59 17.84
CA PHE A 269 20.17 -19.22 18.58
C PHE A 269 19.08 -19.81 17.68
N GLN A 270 19.16 -19.63 16.37
CA GLN A 270 18.19 -20.20 15.43
C GLN A 270 18.14 -21.73 15.53
N ASN A 271 16.95 -22.30 15.35
CA ASN A 271 16.73 -23.75 15.31
C ASN A 271 17.22 -24.51 16.55
N LYS A 272 17.31 -23.82 17.69
CA LYS A 272 17.72 -24.41 18.96
C LYS A 272 16.58 -24.41 19.97
N VAL A 273 16.61 -25.39 20.86
CA VAL A 273 15.64 -25.57 21.97
C VAL A 273 16.16 -24.87 23.22
N PHE A 274 15.26 -24.15 23.89
CA PHE A 274 15.53 -23.38 25.10
C PHE A 274 14.49 -23.68 26.19
N SER A 275 14.87 -23.49 27.45
CA SER A 275 13.96 -23.55 28.60
C SER A 275 13.40 -22.15 28.88
N MET A 276 12.07 -22.05 28.97
CA MET A 276 11.37 -20.81 29.33
C MET A 276 11.56 -20.44 30.80
N SER A 277 11.64 -21.43 31.68
CA SER A 277 11.85 -21.22 33.11
C SER A 277 13.33 -21.09 33.51
N GLY A 278 14.26 -21.44 32.63
CA GLY A 278 15.69 -21.54 32.91
C GLY A 278 16.09 -22.66 33.87
N LYS A 279 15.17 -23.58 34.17
CA LYS A 279 15.41 -24.67 35.16
C LYS A 279 15.90 -25.97 34.54
N SER A 280 15.88 -26.07 33.19
CA SER A 280 16.34 -27.27 32.52
C SER A 280 17.85 -27.44 32.67
N LYS A 281 18.28 -28.68 32.99
CA LYS A 281 19.71 -29.02 33.02
C LYS A 281 20.27 -29.32 31.63
N LYS A 282 19.40 -29.57 30.64
CA LYS A 282 19.76 -29.98 29.28
C LYS A 282 19.70 -28.81 28.29
N TYR A 283 18.75 -27.91 28.47
CA TYR A 283 18.49 -26.82 27.55
C TYR A 283 18.77 -25.46 28.19
N PRO A 284 19.45 -24.54 27.51
CA PRO A 284 19.80 -23.23 28.07
C PRO A 284 18.56 -22.37 28.36
N ASP A 285 18.71 -21.40 29.25
CA ASP A 285 17.69 -20.41 29.55
C ASP A 285 17.50 -19.46 28.38
N ILE A 286 16.26 -19.29 27.92
CA ILE A 286 15.90 -18.37 26.84
C ILE A 286 16.26 -16.92 27.17
N HIS A 287 16.27 -16.52 28.43
CA HIS A 287 16.58 -15.17 28.92
C HIS A 287 18.07 -14.90 29.10
N ALA A 288 18.92 -15.95 29.06
CA ALA A 288 20.37 -15.78 29.17
C ALA A 288 20.90 -14.86 28.03
N PRO A 289 22.02 -14.14 28.24
CA PRO A 289 22.60 -13.25 27.24
C PRO A 289 22.86 -13.95 25.90
N LEU A 290 22.97 -13.13 24.83
CA LEU A 290 23.35 -13.66 23.50
C LEU A 290 24.67 -14.43 23.58
N GLY A 291 24.68 -15.59 22.93
CA GLY A 291 25.80 -16.56 23.01
C GLY A 291 25.53 -17.70 23.98
N GLU A 292 24.89 -17.46 25.10
CA GLU A 292 24.44 -18.46 26.07
C GLU A 292 22.95 -18.80 25.92
N GLY A 293 22.14 -17.77 25.63
CA GLY A 293 20.70 -17.85 25.36
C GLY A 293 20.27 -16.98 24.20
N CYS A 294 19.03 -16.53 24.22
CA CYS A 294 18.43 -15.69 23.20
C CYS A 294 18.26 -14.23 23.63
N ALA A 295 18.63 -13.86 24.85
CA ALA A 295 18.35 -12.57 25.47
C ALA A 295 16.85 -12.14 25.34
N TYR A 296 15.92 -13.11 25.45
CA TYR A 296 14.49 -12.83 25.37
C TYR A 296 14.06 -11.81 26.43
N GLY A 297 13.27 -10.82 26.02
CA GLY A 297 12.87 -9.69 26.87
C GLY A 297 13.85 -8.53 26.89
N ARG A 298 14.98 -8.60 26.15
CA ARG A 298 15.94 -7.50 25.98
C ARG A 298 15.91 -6.94 24.56
N PRO A 299 16.23 -5.65 24.37
CA PRO A 299 16.16 -5.01 23.05
C PRO A 299 17.05 -5.67 21.97
N GLU A 300 18.20 -6.20 22.36
CA GLU A 300 19.18 -6.84 21.47
C GLU A 300 18.82 -8.30 21.13
N GLY A 301 17.90 -8.91 21.85
CA GLY A 301 17.59 -10.34 21.81
C GLY A 301 16.39 -10.73 20.96
N LEU A 302 15.90 -11.93 21.25
CA LEU A 302 14.73 -12.53 20.62
C LEU A 302 13.49 -11.62 20.80
N GLN A 303 12.78 -11.35 19.70
CA GLN A 303 11.63 -10.45 19.64
C GLN A 303 11.92 -8.98 20.03
N GLY A 304 13.19 -8.60 20.08
CA GLY A 304 13.59 -7.20 20.14
C GLY A 304 13.26 -6.44 18.84
N PRO A 305 13.56 -5.13 18.76
CA PRO A 305 13.25 -4.31 17.59
C PRO A 305 13.71 -4.91 16.26
N ASN A 306 12.78 -5.05 15.32
CA ASN A 306 13.00 -5.66 13.99
C ASN A 306 13.46 -7.14 14.00
N CYS A 307 13.35 -7.84 15.09
CA CYS A 307 13.54 -9.29 15.11
C CYS A 307 12.37 -9.97 14.40
N THR A 308 12.66 -10.97 13.57
CA THR A 308 11.67 -11.79 12.86
C THR A 308 11.57 -13.20 13.41
N HIS A 309 12.42 -13.54 14.37
CA HIS A 309 12.39 -14.84 15.01
C HIS A 309 11.19 -14.98 15.95
N MET A 310 10.59 -16.16 15.90
CA MET A 310 9.51 -16.59 16.77
C MET A 310 9.94 -17.84 17.52
N PHE A 311 9.22 -18.22 18.55
CA PHE A 311 9.46 -19.48 19.26
C PHE A 311 8.15 -20.26 19.37
N TYR A 312 8.28 -21.58 19.38
CA TYR A 312 7.18 -22.53 19.37
C TYR A 312 7.36 -23.55 20.49
N PRO A 313 6.29 -24.13 21.03
CA PRO A 313 6.42 -25.20 22.04
C PRO A 313 7.19 -26.37 21.43
N PHE A 314 8.00 -27.01 22.28
CA PHE A 314 8.79 -28.19 21.92
C PHE A 314 8.58 -29.32 22.91
N TRP A 315 8.04 -30.42 22.44
CA TRP A 315 7.85 -31.64 23.28
C TRP A 315 8.95 -32.63 23.00
N GLU A 316 9.81 -32.85 24.00
CA GLU A 316 10.92 -33.78 23.86
C GLU A 316 10.41 -35.22 23.60
N GLY A 317 10.93 -35.85 22.55
CA GLY A 317 10.50 -37.17 22.09
C GLY A 317 9.27 -37.19 21.17
N ILE A 318 8.62 -36.05 20.96
CA ILE A 318 7.48 -35.89 20.05
C ILE A 318 7.84 -34.90 18.93
N SER A 319 8.33 -33.71 19.31
CA SER A 319 8.70 -32.67 18.33
C SER A 319 10.03 -33.01 17.68
N GLU A 320 10.10 -32.82 16.36
CA GLU A 320 11.33 -32.91 15.60
C GLU A 320 12.00 -31.53 15.50
N ILE A 321 13.34 -31.50 15.58
CA ILE A 321 14.11 -30.29 15.28
C ILE A 321 14.31 -30.26 13.75
N PRO A 322 13.82 -29.24 13.05
CA PRO A 322 13.99 -29.13 11.60
C PRO A 322 15.47 -29.14 11.18
N GLU A 323 15.75 -29.58 9.98
CA GLU A 323 17.10 -29.46 9.43
C GLU A 323 17.56 -28.00 9.42
N PRO A 324 18.79 -27.70 9.82
CA PRO A 324 19.32 -26.34 9.81
C PRO A 324 19.33 -25.76 8.39
N LEU A 325 18.76 -24.57 8.24
CA LEU A 325 18.83 -23.85 6.97
C LEU A 325 20.28 -23.47 6.67
N LYS A 326 20.72 -23.83 5.48
CA LYS A 326 22.04 -23.40 4.96
C LYS A 326 21.88 -22.05 4.26
N GLU A 327 22.68 -21.07 4.69
CA GLU A 327 22.73 -19.79 3.97
C GLU A 327 23.20 -20.05 2.52
N PRO A 328 22.54 -19.47 1.53
CA PRO A 328 22.97 -19.60 0.14
C PRO A 328 24.31 -18.89 -0.08
N ASP A 329 25.05 -19.38 -1.04
CA ASP A 329 26.30 -18.71 -1.46
C ASP A 329 25.98 -17.28 -1.94
N PRO A 330 26.91 -16.32 -1.72
CA PRO A 330 26.74 -14.97 -2.23
C PRO A 330 26.59 -14.94 -3.75
N VAL A 331 25.66 -14.12 -4.24
CA VAL A 331 25.30 -14.02 -5.66
C VAL A 331 25.88 -12.75 -6.27
N GLU A 332 26.53 -12.87 -7.43
CA GLU A 332 27.00 -11.71 -8.18
C GLU A 332 25.87 -11.11 -9.03
N TYR A 333 25.74 -9.78 -8.97
CA TYR A 333 24.82 -9.02 -9.80
C TYR A 333 25.47 -7.70 -10.22
N LYS A 334 25.62 -7.51 -11.53
CA LYS A 334 26.23 -6.29 -12.13
C LYS A 334 27.62 -5.95 -11.55
N GLY A 335 28.47 -6.95 -11.36
CA GLY A 335 29.84 -6.77 -10.88
C GLY A 335 29.98 -6.56 -9.37
N ARG A 336 28.89 -6.74 -8.61
CA ARG A 336 28.91 -6.72 -7.14
C ARG A 336 28.32 -7.99 -6.57
N THR A 337 29.02 -8.58 -5.60
CA THR A 337 28.58 -9.77 -4.88
C THR A 337 27.72 -9.37 -3.67
N TYR A 338 26.63 -10.08 -3.45
CA TYR A 338 25.69 -9.86 -2.36
C TYR A 338 25.46 -11.13 -1.57
N THR A 339 25.63 -11.06 -0.27
CA THR A 339 25.04 -12.04 0.67
C THR A 339 23.52 -11.87 0.69
N ARG A 340 22.77 -12.86 1.17
CA ARG A 340 21.32 -12.76 1.28
C ARG A 340 20.86 -11.57 2.14
N TYR A 341 21.58 -11.28 3.22
CA TYR A 341 21.33 -10.12 4.05
C TYR A 341 21.53 -8.81 3.27
N GLU A 342 22.67 -8.65 2.60
CA GLU A 342 22.97 -7.46 1.79
C GLU A 342 21.98 -7.28 0.64
N ALA A 343 21.58 -8.38 -0.03
CA ALA A 343 20.56 -8.35 -1.07
C ALA A 343 19.21 -7.82 -0.52
N THR A 344 18.81 -8.26 0.67
CA THR A 344 17.61 -7.73 1.34
C THR A 344 17.73 -6.24 1.66
N GLN A 345 18.89 -5.75 2.11
CA GLN A 345 19.13 -4.32 2.36
C GLN A 345 19.10 -3.51 1.04
N GLN A 346 19.65 -4.06 -0.04
CA GLN A 346 19.60 -3.45 -1.36
C GLN A 346 18.16 -3.33 -1.88
N MET A 347 17.35 -4.38 -1.74
CA MET A 347 15.91 -4.30 -2.08
C MET A 347 15.20 -3.19 -1.32
N ARG A 348 15.45 -3.06 -0.02
CA ARG A 348 14.90 -1.96 0.80
C ARG A 348 15.35 -0.58 0.34
N ALA A 349 16.59 -0.45 -0.16
CA ALA A 349 17.07 0.80 -0.76
C ALA A 349 16.31 1.13 -2.04
N MET A 350 16.11 0.14 -2.92
CA MET A 350 15.32 0.30 -4.15
C MET A 350 13.85 0.62 -3.87
N GLU A 351 13.23 -0.02 -2.88
CA GLU A 351 11.88 0.29 -2.43
C GLU A 351 11.74 1.76 -2.00
N ARG A 352 12.72 2.28 -1.23
CA ARG A 352 12.73 3.70 -0.82
C ARG A 352 12.85 4.65 -2.01
N GLU A 353 13.70 4.34 -2.99
CA GLU A 353 13.87 5.16 -4.19
C GLU A 353 12.59 5.17 -5.05
N ILE A 354 11.95 4.03 -5.23
CA ILE A 354 10.66 3.95 -5.95
C ILE A 354 9.59 4.79 -5.25
N ARG A 355 9.49 4.73 -3.91
CA ARG A 355 8.55 5.57 -3.17
C ARG A 355 8.89 7.05 -3.28
N ALA A 356 10.18 7.42 -3.25
CA ALA A 356 10.60 8.80 -3.44
C ALA A 356 10.15 9.34 -4.81
N LEU A 357 10.36 8.59 -5.89
CA LEU A 357 9.90 8.95 -7.22
C LEU A 357 8.36 9.04 -7.32
N LYS A 358 7.64 8.16 -6.65
CA LYS A 358 6.17 8.23 -6.60
C LYS A 358 5.68 9.48 -5.87
N ARG A 359 6.34 9.86 -4.76
CA ARG A 359 6.05 11.12 -4.06
C ARG A 359 6.35 12.33 -4.96
N GLU A 360 7.45 12.32 -5.68
CA GLU A 360 7.75 13.36 -6.68
C GLU A 360 6.64 13.46 -7.72
N LYS A 361 6.12 12.33 -8.21
CA LYS A 361 5.08 12.28 -9.24
C LYS A 361 3.78 12.98 -8.79
N TYR A 362 3.30 12.77 -7.56
CA TYR A 362 2.04 13.37 -7.13
C TYR A 362 2.13 14.84 -6.71
N VAL A 363 3.34 15.38 -6.54
CA VAL A 363 3.56 16.83 -6.33
C VAL A 363 4.04 17.55 -7.59
N ALA A 364 4.37 16.84 -8.66
CA ALA A 364 4.81 17.43 -9.92
C ALA A 364 3.69 18.26 -10.56
N ASP A 365 4.06 19.45 -11.07
CA ASP A 365 3.13 20.44 -11.62
C ASP A 365 2.82 20.18 -13.11
N GLU A 366 3.84 19.84 -13.89
CA GLU A 366 3.72 19.70 -15.34
C GLU A 366 3.59 18.23 -15.78
N ASN A 367 2.78 17.99 -16.81
CA ASN A 367 2.60 16.65 -17.37
C ASN A 367 3.90 16.06 -17.94
N VAL A 368 4.81 16.91 -18.44
CA VAL A 368 6.13 16.48 -18.94
C VAL A 368 6.95 15.88 -17.81
N ASP A 369 7.02 16.56 -16.66
CA ASP A 369 7.75 16.06 -15.49
C ASP A 369 7.13 14.78 -14.96
N ARG A 370 5.81 14.71 -14.87
CA ARG A 370 5.08 13.49 -14.45
C ARG A 370 5.38 12.30 -15.36
N ASN A 371 5.47 12.50 -16.67
CA ASN A 371 5.78 11.44 -17.62
C ASN A 371 7.23 10.95 -17.50
N GLN A 372 8.18 11.85 -17.29
CA GLN A 372 9.58 11.48 -17.04
C GLN A 372 9.72 10.70 -15.74
N ILE A 373 9.11 11.19 -14.66
CA ILE A 373 9.10 10.50 -13.36
C ILE A 373 8.43 9.13 -13.48
N ALA A 374 7.31 9.03 -14.21
CA ALA A 374 6.65 7.75 -14.46
C ALA A 374 7.54 6.75 -15.21
N ALA A 375 8.35 7.23 -16.18
CA ALA A 375 9.33 6.39 -16.86
C ALA A 375 10.43 5.90 -15.89
N GLN A 376 10.93 6.78 -15.02
CA GLN A 376 11.90 6.41 -13.99
C GLN A 376 11.32 5.40 -12.99
N ILE A 377 10.06 5.56 -12.57
CA ILE A 377 9.38 4.59 -11.69
C ILE A 377 9.31 3.21 -12.38
N ARG A 378 8.92 3.16 -13.67
CA ARG A 378 8.89 1.90 -14.42
C ARG A 378 10.27 1.25 -14.51
N ALA A 379 11.30 2.02 -14.83
CA ALA A 379 12.67 1.52 -14.91
C ALA A 379 13.17 0.97 -13.56
N ASN A 380 12.95 1.71 -12.48
CA ASN A 380 13.34 1.28 -11.13
C ASN A 380 12.55 0.05 -10.66
N LYS A 381 11.24 -0.03 -10.95
CA LYS A 381 10.45 -1.24 -10.67
C LYS A 381 10.96 -2.45 -11.45
N ALA A 382 11.26 -2.28 -12.74
CA ALA A 382 11.81 -3.36 -13.55
C ALA A 382 13.16 -3.84 -13.02
N GLU A 383 14.01 -2.92 -12.57
CA GLU A 383 15.31 -3.28 -11.94
C GLU A 383 15.11 -3.98 -10.60
N TYR A 384 14.17 -3.51 -9.76
CA TYR A 384 13.80 -4.17 -8.51
C TYR A 384 13.35 -5.61 -8.72
N MET A 385 12.51 -5.86 -9.74
CA MET A 385 12.06 -7.21 -10.08
C MET A 385 13.21 -8.09 -10.56
N ARG A 386 14.07 -7.59 -11.48
CA ARG A 386 15.25 -8.34 -11.96
C ARG A 386 16.22 -8.65 -10.83
N PHE A 387 16.47 -7.69 -9.95
CA PHE A 387 17.34 -7.91 -8.79
C PHE A 387 16.76 -8.96 -7.85
N SER A 388 15.44 -8.89 -7.54
CA SER A 388 14.77 -9.86 -6.67
C SER A 388 14.83 -11.28 -7.23
N GLU A 389 14.66 -11.44 -8.55
CA GLU A 389 14.76 -12.70 -9.25
C GLU A 389 16.20 -13.26 -9.20
N ALA A 390 17.20 -12.43 -9.52
CA ALA A 390 18.61 -12.81 -9.47
C ALA A 390 19.06 -13.26 -8.07
N MET A 391 18.53 -12.61 -7.01
CA MET A 391 18.83 -12.94 -5.61
C MET A 391 17.93 -14.05 -5.03
N ASN A 392 17.02 -14.61 -5.83
CA ASN A 392 15.99 -15.55 -5.37
C ASN A 392 15.26 -15.03 -4.12
N LEU A 393 14.85 -13.75 -4.16
CA LEU A 393 14.08 -13.08 -3.10
C LEU A 393 12.68 -12.72 -3.61
N LYS A 394 11.66 -12.89 -2.76
CA LYS A 394 10.29 -12.51 -3.09
C LYS A 394 10.16 -10.97 -3.09
N PRO A 395 9.71 -10.34 -4.19
CA PRO A 395 9.47 -8.90 -4.21
C PRO A 395 8.29 -8.54 -3.29
N LYS A 396 8.43 -7.43 -2.56
CA LYS A 396 7.41 -6.94 -1.63
C LYS A 396 6.72 -5.71 -2.23
N GLU A 397 5.78 -5.92 -3.15
CA GLU A 397 5.10 -4.85 -3.89
C GLU A 397 4.35 -3.88 -2.97
N ASN A 398 3.77 -4.37 -1.87
CA ASN A 398 3.12 -3.54 -0.85
C ASN A 398 4.04 -2.49 -0.22
N ARG A 399 5.36 -2.73 -0.22
CA ARG A 399 6.35 -1.76 0.27
C ARG A 399 6.70 -0.68 -0.76
N LEU A 400 6.23 -0.81 -1.99
CA LEU A 400 6.39 0.19 -3.05
C LEU A 400 5.27 1.24 -3.03
N LEU A 401 4.25 1.08 -2.20
CA LEU A 401 3.08 1.95 -2.15
C LEU A 401 3.37 3.26 -1.40
N VAL A 402 2.66 4.31 -1.81
CA VAL A 402 2.62 5.65 -1.19
C VAL A 402 1.17 6.07 -0.98
N GLY A 403 0.92 7.17 -0.26
CA GLY A 403 -0.42 7.67 -0.02
C GLY A 403 -1.23 7.86 -1.31
N GLY A 404 -2.51 7.55 -1.27
CA GLY A 404 -3.40 7.52 -2.43
C GLY A 404 -3.32 6.23 -3.27
N GLU A 405 -2.35 5.35 -3.00
CA GLU A 405 -2.27 4.03 -3.63
C GLU A 405 -2.81 2.97 -2.68
N ARG A 406 -3.56 2.02 -3.20
CA ARG A 406 -4.09 0.91 -2.41
C ARG A 406 -3.23 -0.33 -2.53
N SER A 407 -3.03 -1.01 -1.42
CA SER A 407 -2.46 -2.35 -1.42
C SER A 407 -3.48 -3.31 -2.06
N LYS A 408 -3.01 -4.16 -2.97
CA LYS A 408 -3.82 -5.30 -3.47
C LYS A 408 -4.35 -6.19 -2.33
N TRP A 409 -3.82 -6.02 -1.12
CA TRP A 409 -4.15 -6.78 0.09
C TRP A 409 -5.07 -6.03 1.06
N SER A 410 -5.07 -4.68 1.07
CA SER A 410 -5.94 -3.89 1.95
C SER A 410 -7.42 -4.14 1.67
N ASP A 411 -7.79 -4.36 0.41
CA ASP A 411 -9.17 -4.59 0.01
C ASP A 411 -9.64 -6.05 0.23
N ARG A 412 -8.71 -7.02 0.23
CA ARG A 412 -9.06 -8.43 0.38
C ARG A 412 -9.29 -8.88 1.83
N SER A 413 -8.71 -8.20 2.81
CA SER A 413 -8.74 -8.64 4.21
C SER A 413 -9.68 -7.81 5.11
N ILE A 414 -9.81 -6.49 4.87
CA ILE A 414 -10.70 -5.64 5.68
C ILE A 414 -12.19 -5.97 5.42
N GLY A 415 -12.53 -6.33 4.18
CA GLY A 415 -13.89 -6.73 3.82
C GLY A 415 -14.28 -8.12 4.32
N ASN A 416 -13.34 -9.07 4.35
CA ASN A 416 -13.69 -10.47 4.56
C ASN A 416 -13.98 -10.86 6.02
N ASN A 417 -13.22 -10.40 7.02
CA ASN A 417 -13.47 -10.88 8.38
C ASN A 417 -14.62 -10.18 9.10
N ASN A 418 -14.77 -8.86 8.98
CA ASN A 418 -15.95 -8.17 9.49
C ASN A 418 -17.22 -8.37 8.64
N TYR A 419 -17.05 -8.70 7.38
CA TYR A 419 -18.13 -8.93 6.44
C TYR A 419 -18.62 -10.40 6.51
N ILE A 420 -17.72 -11.36 6.68
CA ILE A 420 -18.04 -12.77 6.90
C ILE A 420 -18.77 -12.96 8.24
N ASP A 421 -18.36 -12.32 9.32
CA ASP A 421 -19.04 -12.42 10.62
C ASP A 421 -20.43 -11.79 10.63
N ARG A 422 -20.67 -10.72 9.88
CA ARG A 422 -22.04 -10.19 9.70
C ARG A 422 -22.88 -11.00 8.74
N LYS A 423 -22.26 -11.69 7.77
CA LYS A 423 -22.94 -12.50 6.75
C LYS A 423 -23.26 -13.93 7.16
N THR A 424 -22.45 -14.56 7.99
CA THR A 424 -22.73 -15.93 8.45
C THR A 424 -24.09 -16.08 9.16
N LYS A 425 -24.62 -15.00 9.67
CA LYS A 425 -25.99 -14.99 10.24
C LYS A 425 -27.11 -14.84 9.22
N ASN A 426 -26.85 -14.39 7.97
CA ASN A 426 -27.90 -14.10 6.96
C ASN A 426 -27.58 -14.65 5.54
N LEU A 427 -26.66 -15.60 5.40
CA LEU A 427 -26.23 -16.13 4.09
C LEU A 427 -27.37 -16.77 3.27
N SER A 428 -28.38 -17.37 3.90
CA SER A 428 -29.52 -17.97 3.21
C SER A 428 -30.48 -16.92 2.62
N GLU A 429 -30.71 -15.81 3.32
CA GLU A 429 -31.56 -14.71 2.84
C GLU A 429 -30.89 -13.88 1.75
N ILE A 430 -29.57 -13.58 1.92
CA ILE A 430 -28.80 -12.81 0.94
C ILE A 430 -28.63 -13.63 -0.36
N SER A 431 -28.40 -14.93 -0.29
CA SER A 431 -28.26 -15.76 -1.49
C SER A 431 -29.57 -15.84 -2.30
N GLY A 432 -30.73 -15.81 -1.66
CA GLY A 432 -32.02 -15.77 -2.34
C GLY A 432 -32.24 -14.46 -3.09
N LYS A 433 -31.97 -13.32 -2.45
CA LYS A 433 -32.07 -11.97 -3.04
C LYS A 433 -31.04 -11.76 -4.16
N VAL A 434 -29.79 -12.22 -3.99
CA VAL A 434 -28.77 -12.16 -5.04
C VAL A 434 -29.20 -12.94 -6.28
N ARG A 435 -29.77 -14.14 -6.13
CA ARG A 435 -30.27 -14.94 -7.27
C ARG A 435 -31.45 -14.28 -7.98
N GLU A 436 -32.35 -13.67 -7.25
CA GLU A 436 -33.50 -12.96 -7.84
C GLU A 436 -33.02 -11.76 -8.67
N GLU A 437 -32.11 -10.95 -8.13
CA GLU A 437 -31.57 -9.80 -8.84
C GLU A 437 -30.64 -10.21 -9.99
N ASP A 438 -29.83 -11.27 -9.83
CA ASP A 438 -29.04 -11.85 -10.92
C ASP A 438 -29.93 -12.28 -12.10
N SER A 439 -31.07 -12.87 -11.81
CA SER A 439 -32.05 -13.25 -12.84
C SER A 439 -32.59 -12.04 -13.59
N LYS A 440 -32.81 -10.91 -12.91
CA LYS A 440 -33.22 -9.65 -13.54
C LYS A 440 -32.13 -9.09 -14.44
N VAL A 441 -30.87 -9.02 -13.96
CA VAL A 441 -29.72 -8.59 -14.75
C VAL A 441 -29.56 -9.49 -15.97
N CYS A 442 -29.56 -10.81 -15.81
CA CYS A 442 -29.46 -11.76 -16.92
C CYS A 442 -30.59 -11.58 -17.94
N SER A 443 -31.83 -11.33 -17.49
CA SER A 443 -32.97 -11.07 -18.37
C SER A 443 -32.79 -9.78 -19.19
N ILE A 444 -32.27 -8.73 -18.61
CA ILE A 444 -31.94 -7.49 -19.31
C ILE A 444 -30.93 -7.77 -20.42
N TYR A 445 -29.83 -8.46 -20.12
CA TYR A 445 -28.79 -8.76 -21.10
C TYR A 445 -29.27 -9.69 -22.22
N LYS A 446 -30.12 -10.67 -21.92
CA LYS A 446 -30.77 -11.52 -22.95
C LYS A 446 -31.68 -10.72 -23.87
N THR A 447 -32.34 -9.70 -23.34
CA THR A 447 -33.23 -8.84 -24.14
C THR A 447 -32.44 -7.86 -24.99
N LEU A 448 -31.31 -7.34 -24.48
CA LEU A 448 -30.45 -6.40 -25.19
C LEU A 448 -29.64 -7.08 -26.31
N PHE A 449 -29.21 -8.31 -26.11
CA PHE A 449 -28.31 -9.01 -27.01
C PHE A 449 -28.87 -10.37 -27.42
N ASP A 450 -29.45 -10.41 -28.63
CA ASP A 450 -30.09 -11.60 -29.14
C ASP A 450 -29.14 -12.81 -29.21
N GLY A 451 -29.59 -13.95 -28.71
CA GLY A 451 -28.76 -15.17 -28.62
C GLY A 451 -27.64 -15.15 -27.58
N TYR A 452 -27.57 -14.13 -26.72
CA TYR A 452 -26.65 -14.12 -25.60
C TYR A 452 -27.15 -14.99 -24.45
N ASP A 453 -26.34 -15.97 -24.06
CA ASP A 453 -26.60 -16.83 -22.91
C ASP A 453 -25.62 -16.50 -21.78
N PRO A 454 -26.07 -15.76 -20.72
CA PRO A 454 -25.21 -15.39 -19.62
C PRO A 454 -24.65 -16.62 -18.91
N ALA A 455 -23.35 -16.62 -18.60
CA ALA A 455 -22.77 -17.70 -17.83
C ALA A 455 -23.47 -17.87 -16.46
N PRO A 456 -23.65 -19.10 -15.98
CA PRO A 456 -24.35 -19.35 -14.72
C PRO A 456 -23.62 -18.74 -13.53
N LEU A 457 -24.38 -18.26 -12.55
CA LEU A 457 -23.87 -17.82 -11.26
C LEU A 457 -23.54 -19.06 -10.41
N VAL A 458 -22.29 -19.22 -10.03
CA VAL A 458 -21.81 -20.35 -9.22
C VAL A 458 -21.34 -19.85 -7.86
N ASN A 459 -21.84 -20.46 -6.77
CA ASN A 459 -21.34 -20.19 -5.43
C ASN A 459 -19.94 -20.83 -5.27
N GLY A 460 -18.92 -20.01 -5.02
CA GLY A 460 -17.56 -20.50 -4.84
C GLY A 460 -16.63 -19.45 -4.27
N LYS A 461 -15.47 -19.89 -3.80
CA LYS A 461 -14.38 -18.98 -3.47
C LYS A 461 -13.90 -18.28 -4.73
N VAL A 462 -13.82 -16.98 -4.62
CA VAL A 462 -13.37 -16.08 -5.66
C VAL A 462 -12.01 -16.45 -6.23
N SER A 463 -11.96 -16.73 -7.53
CA SER A 463 -10.77 -16.47 -8.33
C SER A 463 -11.06 -15.29 -9.25
N SER A 464 -10.09 -14.41 -9.51
CA SER A 464 -10.17 -13.47 -10.60
C SER A 464 -10.63 -14.22 -11.85
N ALA A 465 -11.53 -13.63 -12.63
CA ALA A 465 -11.97 -14.19 -13.90
C ALA A 465 -10.80 -14.13 -14.89
N ASP A 466 -9.81 -14.99 -14.70
CA ASP A 466 -8.80 -15.24 -15.71
C ASP A 466 -9.46 -16.10 -16.77
N TRP A 467 -10.04 -15.44 -17.75
CA TRP A 467 -10.65 -16.05 -18.92
C TRP A 467 -9.69 -16.96 -19.68
N ILE A 468 -8.41 -16.70 -19.54
CA ILE A 468 -7.33 -17.39 -20.22
C ILE A 468 -6.46 -18.00 -19.14
N LYS A 469 -6.65 -19.29 -18.86
CA LYS A 469 -5.89 -20.03 -17.83
C LYS A 469 -4.74 -20.79 -18.47
N PRO A 470 -3.49 -20.58 -18.04
CA PRO A 470 -2.37 -21.40 -18.49
C PRO A 470 -2.55 -22.85 -18.01
N ILE A 471 -2.41 -23.81 -18.93
CA ILE A 471 -2.47 -25.25 -18.64
C ILE A 471 -1.07 -25.86 -18.69
N SER A 472 -0.26 -25.43 -19.64
CA SER A 472 1.14 -25.84 -19.81
C SER A 472 1.92 -24.77 -20.54
N ASN A 473 3.25 -24.98 -20.73
CA ASN A 473 4.05 -24.06 -21.50
C ASN A 473 3.41 -23.80 -22.87
N ASN A 474 3.07 -22.56 -23.14
CA ASN A 474 2.47 -22.08 -24.39
C ASN A 474 1.09 -22.67 -24.76
N VAL A 475 0.34 -23.24 -23.81
CA VAL A 475 -1.06 -23.69 -24.01
C VAL A 475 -1.95 -23.11 -22.94
N TYR A 476 -3.02 -22.45 -23.35
CA TYR A 476 -3.99 -21.75 -22.51
C TYR A 476 -5.39 -22.31 -22.78
N LYS A 477 -6.20 -22.40 -21.74
CA LYS A 477 -7.62 -22.77 -21.84
C LYS A 477 -8.48 -21.53 -21.64
N ILE A 478 -9.43 -21.35 -22.53
CA ILE A 478 -10.47 -20.34 -22.38
C ILE A 478 -11.56 -20.91 -21.46
N ASP A 479 -11.73 -20.28 -20.31
CA ASP A 479 -12.68 -20.70 -19.29
C ASP A 479 -13.70 -19.58 -19.04
N ARG A 480 -14.98 -19.92 -19.19
CA ARG A 480 -16.11 -19.00 -19.06
C ARG A 480 -16.75 -19.00 -17.68
N THR A 481 -16.21 -19.74 -16.72
CA THR A 481 -16.85 -19.88 -15.41
C THR A 481 -16.73 -18.57 -14.63
N ILE A 482 -17.84 -17.86 -14.43
CA ILE A 482 -17.93 -16.77 -13.48
C ILE A 482 -18.30 -17.35 -12.13
N THR A 483 -17.41 -17.19 -11.18
CA THR A 483 -17.73 -17.42 -9.77
C THR A 483 -18.36 -16.16 -9.22
N ASN A 484 -19.50 -16.27 -8.53
CA ASN A 484 -20.05 -15.15 -7.77
C ASN A 484 -19.08 -14.78 -6.67
N LYS A 485 -18.49 -13.62 -6.84
CA LYS A 485 -17.69 -12.98 -5.82
C LYS A 485 -18.56 -12.04 -5.03
N GLU A 486 -18.69 -12.33 -3.77
CA GLU A 486 -19.03 -11.28 -2.84
C GLU A 486 -17.79 -10.36 -2.74
N MET A 487 -17.75 -9.35 -3.60
CA MET A 487 -16.68 -8.35 -3.57
C MET A 487 -16.95 -7.28 -2.51
N PRO A 488 -15.92 -6.79 -1.81
CA PRO A 488 -16.05 -5.56 -1.04
C PRO A 488 -16.44 -4.39 -1.97
N PRO A 489 -17.06 -3.32 -1.42
CA PRO A 489 -17.44 -2.16 -2.22
C PRO A 489 -16.24 -1.67 -3.03
N GLY A 490 -16.37 -1.72 -4.34
CA GLY A 490 -15.37 -1.18 -5.26
C GLY A 490 -15.33 0.34 -5.20
N ASP A 491 -14.20 0.94 -5.56
CA ASP A 491 -14.04 2.37 -5.75
C ASP A 491 -14.70 2.84 -7.04
N THR A 492 -16.00 2.72 -7.12
CA THR A 492 -16.74 3.27 -8.24
C THR A 492 -17.45 4.54 -7.78
N ASN A 493 -17.48 5.55 -8.65
CA ASN A 493 -18.31 6.74 -8.46
C ASN A 493 -19.82 6.40 -8.56
N VAL A 494 -20.16 5.15 -8.83
CA VAL A 494 -21.50 4.63 -8.74
C VAL A 494 -21.86 4.58 -7.26
N ASP A 495 -22.86 5.34 -6.87
CA ASP A 495 -23.25 5.53 -5.47
C ASP A 495 -24.01 4.30 -4.92
N ILE A 496 -23.32 3.15 -4.95
CA ILE A 496 -23.80 1.85 -4.43
C ILE A 496 -23.19 1.60 -3.05
N LYS A 497 -22.84 2.68 -2.35
CA LYS A 497 -22.12 2.63 -1.09
C LYS A 497 -22.89 1.83 -0.03
N ASN A 498 -22.17 0.87 0.56
CA ASN A 498 -22.59 0.07 1.73
C ASN A 498 -23.68 -0.98 1.49
N ASN A 499 -23.99 -1.33 0.26
CA ASN A 499 -24.95 -2.39 -0.07
C ASN A 499 -24.26 -3.60 -0.71
N ALA A 500 -24.16 -4.71 0.04
CA ALA A 500 -23.51 -5.94 -0.43
C ALA A 500 -24.19 -6.56 -1.67
N LEU A 501 -25.52 -6.42 -1.76
CA LEU A 501 -26.31 -6.88 -2.91
C LEU A 501 -25.95 -6.07 -4.15
N ALA A 502 -25.93 -4.73 -4.03
CA ALA A 502 -25.61 -3.84 -5.13
C ALA A 502 -24.17 -4.04 -5.64
N ASN A 503 -23.21 -4.28 -4.74
CA ASN A 503 -21.83 -4.59 -5.14
C ASN A 503 -21.72 -5.94 -5.86
N SER A 504 -22.46 -6.96 -5.42
CA SER A 504 -22.52 -8.25 -6.09
C SER A 504 -23.12 -8.14 -7.49
N LEU A 505 -24.13 -7.31 -7.65
CA LEU A 505 -24.78 -7.03 -8.94
C LEU A 505 -23.88 -6.19 -9.85
N HIS A 506 -23.13 -5.23 -9.31
CA HIS A 506 -22.12 -4.47 -10.03
C HIS A 506 -21.12 -5.42 -10.69
N GLU A 507 -20.46 -6.25 -9.89
CA GLU A 507 -19.47 -7.21 -10.42
C GLU A 507 -20.09 -8.19 -11.43
N ARG A 508 -21.33 -8.60 -11.20
CA ARG A 508 -22.04 -9.47 -12.13
C ARG A 508 -22.32 -8.82 -13.47
N ALA A 509 -22.84 -7.60 -13.46
CA ALA A 509 -23.11 -6.83 -14.68
C ALA A 509 -21.82 -6.53 -15.46
N HIS A 510 -20.77 -6.14 -14.75
CA HIS A 510 -19.44 -5.89 -15.26
C HIS A 510 -18.86 -7.13 -15.96
N ASP A 511 -18.88 -8.28 -15.28
CA ASP A 511 -18.36 -9.53 -15.84
C ASP A 511 -19.15 -10.00 -17.08
N LEU A 512 -20.48 -9.81 -17.09
CA LEU A 512 -21.30 -10.17 -18.25
C LEU A 512 -20.95 -9.35 -19.49
N ILE A 513 -20.63 -8.06 -19.33
CA ILE A 513 -20.18 -7.24 -20.46
C ILE A 513 -18.80 -7.65 -20.95
N HIS A 514 -17.88 -7.94 -20.06
CA HIS A 514 -16.57 -8.48 -20.47
C HIS A 514 -16.72 -9.75 -21.29
N GLN A 515 -17.60 -10.67 -20.88
CA GLN A 515 -17.91 -11.88 -21.66
C GLN A 515 -18.43 -11.57 -23.05
N LEU A 516 -19.29 -10.57 -23.15
CA LEU A 516 -19.86 -10.17 -24.42
C LEU A 516 -18.79 -9.59 -25.37
N VAL A 517 -17.89 -8.73 -24.85
CA VAL A 517 -16.75 -8.18 -25.60
C VAL A 517 -15.85 -9.31 -26.12
N LEU A 518 -15.49 -10.26 -25.25
CA LEU A 518 -14.63 -11.39 -25.61
C LEU A 518 -15.31 -12.32 -26.64
N LYS A 519 -16.61 -12.59 -26.51
CA LYS A 519 -17.38 -13.35 -27.49
C LYS A 519 -17.36 -12.71 -28.86
N ARG A 520 -17.51 -11.37 -28.93
CA ARG A 520 -17.39 -10.63 -30.20
C ARG A 520 -15.99 -10.67 -30.80
N ALA A 521 -14.95 -10.74 -29.97
CA ALA A 521 -13.58 -10.95 -30.43
C ALA A 521 -13.33 -12.36 -30.99
N GLY A 522 -14.34 -13.24 -30.96
CA GLY A 522 -14.24 -14.59 -31.48
C GLY A 522 -13.74 -15.65 -30.49
N ILE A 523 -13.72 -15.31 -29.18
CA ILE A 523 -13.26 -16.20 -28.12
C ILE A 523 -14.33 -17.23 -27.82
N LYS A 524 -14.00 -18.53 -27.94
CA LYS A 524 -14.87 -19.66 -27.65
C LYS A 524 -14.51 -20.35 -26.33
N GLU A 525 -15.52 -20.65 -25.55
CA GLU A 525 -15.35 -21.34 -24.28
C GLU A 525 -14.73 -22.74 -24.46
N GLY A 526 -13.80 -23.10 -23.57
CA GLY A 526 -13.15 -24.40 -23.55
C GLY A 526 -12.11 -24.64 -24.64
N GLU A 527 -11.91 -23.67 -25.52
CA GLU A 527 -10.89 -23.73 -26.57
C GLU A 527 -9.48 -23.71 -25.98
N LEU A 528 -8.60 -24.53 -26.52
CA LEU A 528 -7.17 -24.50 -26.23
C LEU A 528 -6.47 -23.62 -27.26
N VAL A 529 -5.80 -22.58 -26.80
CA VAL A 529 -5.12 -21.61 -27.65
C VAL A 529 -3.65 -21.51 -27.31
N THR A 530 -2.83 -21.16 -28.29
CA THR A 530 -1.42 -20.83 -28.06
C THR A 530 -1.29 -19.41 -27.51
N TYR A 531 -0.10 -19.06 -27.01
CA TYR A 531 0.20 -17.70 -26.57
C TYR A 531 -0.03 -16.66 -27.70
N GLU A 532 0.40 -16.97 -28.91
CA GLU A 532 0.21 -16.11 -30.08
C GLU A 532 -1.26 -15.89 -30.40
N GLN A 533 -2.06 -16.94 -30.42
CA GLN A 533 -3.52 -16.86 -30.61
C GLN A 533 -4.19 -16.07 -29.49
N THR A 534 -3.72 -16.19 -28.26
CA THR A 534 -4.18 -15.38 -27.13
C THR A 534 -3.94 -13.90 -27.36
N GLN A 535 -2.75 -13.51 -27.81
CA GLN A 535 -2.42 -12.10 -28.11
C GLN A 535 -3.29 -11.55 -29.24
N ASP A 536 -3.56 -12.34 -30.28
CA ASP A 536 -4.43 -11.96 -31.40
C ASP A 536 -5.88 -11.72 -30.95
N LEU A 537 -6.41 -12.59 -30.09
CA LEU A 537 -7.74 -12.45 -29.50
C LEU A 537 -7.84 -11.21 -28.60
N LEU A 538 -6.83 -10.95 -27.79
CA LEU A 538 -6.76 -9.74 -26.96
C LEU A 538 -6.64 -8.46 -27.81
N ALA A 539 -5.89 -8.50 -28.92
CA ALA A 539 -5.83 -7.39 -29.87
C ALA A 539 -7.21 -7.08 -30.48
N LYS A 540 -7.96 -8.10 -30.88
CA LYS A 540 -9.34 -7.93 -31.39
C LYS A 540 -10.29 -7.34 -30.33
N ALA A 541 -10.21 -7.83 -29.09
CA ALA A 541 -11.00 -7.27 -27.99
C ALA A 541 -10.64 -5.80 -27.72
N ARG A 542 -9.35 -5.45 -27.84
CA ARG A 542 -8.88 -4.07 -27.75
C ARG A 542 -9.46 -3.18 -28.86
N ASP A 543 -9.46 -3.65 -30.09
CA ASP A 543 -10.02 -2.92 -31.24
C ASP A 543 -11.52 -2.64 -31.06
N ILE A 544 -12.26 -3.58 -30.50
CA ILE A 544 -13.68 -3.39 -30.15
C ILE A 544 -13.83 -2.26 -29.12
N SER A 545 -13.02 -2.26 -28.09
CA SER A 545 -13.05 -1.22 -27.05
C SER A 545 -12.60 0.15 -27.59
N LEU A 546 -11.62 0.19 -28.50
CA LEU A 546 -11.17 1.41 -29.17
C LEU A 546 -12.27 2.05 -30.01
N LYS A 547 -13.03 1.28 -30.76
CA LYS A 547 -14.16 1.80 -31.56
C LYS A 547 -15.23 2.47 -30.69
N VAL A 548 -15.50 1.92 -29.52
CA VAL A 548 -16.41 2.53 -28.54
C VAL A 548 -15.83 3.84 -28.01
N TYR A 549 -14.55 3.82 -27.69
CA TYR A 549 -13.84 4.99 -27.19
C TYR A 549 -13.85 6.14 -28.21
N GLU A 550 -13.54 5.87 -29.48
CA GLU A 550 -13.57 6.84 -30.59
C GLU A 550 -14.99 7.40 -30.85
N TYR A 551 -16.03 6.61 -30.63
CA TYR A 551 -17.41 7.08 -30.75
C TYR A 551 -17.83 8.00 -29.59
N VAL A 552 -17.35 7.73 -28.40
CA VAL A 552 -17.79 8.43 -27.18
C VAL A 552 -17.12 9.79 -27.06
N PHE A 553 -15.83 9.89 -27.41
CA PHE A 553 -15.02 11.08 -27.20
C PHE A 553 -14.71 11.79 -28.51
N ASP A 554 -14.70 13.12 -28.47
CA ASP A 554 -14.38 13.97 -29.63
C ASP A 554 -12.87 13.89 -29.93
N GLU A 555 -12.49 13.79 -31.20
CA GLU A 555 -11.08 13.81 -31.65
C GLU A 555 -10.31 15.07 -31.22
N GLN A 556 -11.01 16.14 -30.84
CA GLN A 556 -10.41 17.40 -30.39
C GLN A 556 -10.09 17.39 -28.88
N MET A 557 -10.61 16.44 -28.13
CA MET A 557 -10.30 16.32 -26.69
C MET A 557 -8.90 15.76 -26.47
N SER A 558 -8.14 16.37 -25.57
CA SER A 558 -6.85 15.82 -25.17
C SER A 558 -7.06 14.55 -24.32
N ALA A 559 -6.06 13.66 -24.30
CA ALA A 559 -6.11 12.44 -23.49
C ALA A 559 -6.36 12.70 -22.00
N ASN A 560 -5.92 13.85 -21.47
CA ASN A 560 -6.14 14.21 -20.07
C ASN A 560 -7.58 14.66 -19.82
N GLU A 561 -8.17 15.45 -20.72
CA GLU A 561 -9.58 15.84 -20.61
C GLU A 561 -10.49 14.62 -20.65
N ILE A 562 -10.18 13.64 -21.50
CA ILE A 562 -10.92 12.39 -21.58
C ILE A 562 -10.78 11.58 -20.28
N ILE A 563 -9.57 11.45 -19.74
CA ILE A 563 -9.33 10.73 -18.47
C ILE A 563 -10.04 11.42 -17.30
N ASP A 564 -9.98 12.73 -17.23
CA ASP A 564 -10.64 13.50 -16.18
C ASP A 564 -12.18 13.41 -16.28
N ASP A 565 -12.73 13.41 -17.49
CA ASP A 565 -14.17 13.26 -17.75
C ASP A 565 -14.65 11.84 -17.34
N ILE A 566 -13.90 10.80 -17.72
CA ILE A 566 -14.19 9.42 -17.32
C ILE A 566 -14.10 9.26 -15.79
N ASN A 567 -13.04 9.76 -15.16
CA ASN A 567 -12.87 9.67 -13.70
C ASN A 567 -13.98 10.37 -12.94
N THR A 568 -14.43 11.51 -13.46
CA THR A 568 -15.45 12.34 -12.82
C THR A 568 -16.84 11.72 -12.92
N HIS A 569 -17.16 11.14 -14.07
CA HIS A 569 -18.54 10.80 -14.42
C HIS A 569 -18.82 9.29 -14.42
N VAL A 570 -17.81 8.45 -14.64
CA VAL A 570 -17.97 6.99 -14.66
C VAL A 570 -17.24 6.36 -13.47
N SER A 571 -15.94 6.05 -13.63
CA SER A 571 -15.09 5.54 -12.56
C SER A 571 -13.60 5.66 -12.94
N GLU A 572 -12.70 5.59 -11.94
CA GLU A 572 -11.26 5.53 -12.20
C GLU A 572 -10.88 4.27 -13.00
N ARG A 573 -11.57 3.16 -12.83
CA ARG A 573 -11.35 1.93 -13.61
C ARG A 573 -11.67 2.10 -15.09
N ALA A 574 -12.71 2.85 -15.42
CA ALA A 574 -13.14 3.09 -16.80
C ALA A 574 -12.08 3.81 -17.66
N THR A 575 -11.04 4.39 -17.06
CA THR A 575 -9.88 4.96 -17.78
C THR A 575 -9.01 3.89 -18.44
N VAL A 576 -9.13 2.63 -18.02
CA VAL A 576 -8.51 1.50 -18.71
C VAL A 576 -9.39 1.08 -19.88
N LEU A 577 -8.83 1.02 -21.07
CA LEU A 577 -9.58 0.81 -22.31
C LEU A 577 -10.58 -0.35 -22.29
N PHE A 578 -10.21 -1.49 -21.64
CA PHE A 578 -11.08 -2.64 -21.51
C PHE A 578 -12.20 -2.50 -20.47
N GLU A 579 -12.07 -1.51 -19.59
CA GLU A 579 -12.99 -1.29 -18.48
C GLU A 579 -14.05 -0.22 -18.79
N LEU A 580 -13.86 0.59 -19.83
CA LEU A 580 -14.80 1.65 -20.21
C LEU A 580 -16.21 1.12 -20.47
N ILE A 581 -16.35 0.05 -21.23
CA ILE A 581 -17.65 -0.52 -21.57
C ILE A 581 -18.32 -1.15 -20.33
N PRO A 582 -17.66 -2.05 -19.59
CA PRO A 582 -18.24 -2.66 -18.39
C PRO A 582 -18.65 -1.63 -17.32
N GLU A 583 -17.77 -0.71 -16.98
CA GLU A 583 -18.04 0.30 -15.97
C GLU A 583 -19.15 1.28 -16.39
N SER A 584 -19.20 1.64 -17.67
CA SER A 584 -20.28 2.48 -18.20
C SER A 584 -21.65 1.78 -18.16
N PHE A 585 -21.70 0.47 -18.40
CA PHE A 585 -22.94 -0.31 -18.27
C PHE A 585 -23.40 -0.39 -16.83
N VAL A 586 -22.48 -0.60 -15.89
CA VAL A 586 -22.78 -0.59 -14.45
C VAL A 586 -23.33 0.77 -14.02
N GLU A 587 -22.71 1.85 -14.44
CA GLU A 587 -23.17 3.20 -14.13
C GLU A 587 -24.52 3.49 -14.77
N TYR A 588 -24.74 3.06 -16.02
CA TYR A 588 -25.98 3.25 -16.73
C TYR A 588 -27.19 2.59 -16.05
N PHE A 589 -27.02 1.37 -15.54
CA PHE A 589 -28.09 0.64 -14.85
C PHE A 589 -28.16 0.92 -13.34
N GLY A 590 -27.07 1.39 -12.75
CA GLY A 590 -26.96 1.61 -11.31
C GLY A 590 -27.40 2.99 -10.82
N LYS A 591 -27.55 3.99 -11.73
CA LYS A 591 -27.96 5.35 -11.41
C LYS A 591 -29.27 5.74 -12.08
N ASP A 592 -30.10 6.49 -11.35
CA ASP A 592 -31.34 7.08 -11.90
C ASP A 592 -31.06 8.10 -13.03
N ASN A 593 -29.91 8.75 -12.97
CA ASN A 593 -29.46 9.69 -14.00
C ASN A 593 -28.01 9.41 -14.39
N PRO A 594 -27.78 8.45 -15.29
CA PRO A 594 -26.44 8.08 -15.73
C PRO A 594 -25.74 9.21 -16.52
N SER A 595 -24.43 9.20 -16.52
CA SER A 595 -23.58 10.17 -17.22
C SER A 595 -23.82 10.15 -18.72
N GLN A 596 -23.43 11.22 -19.41
CA GLN A 596 -23.48 11.26 -20.87
C GLN A 596 -22.55 10.24 -21.51
N ILE A 597 -21.39 9.96 -20.89
CA ILE A 597 -20.45 8.93 -21.33
C ILE A 597 -21.15 7.58 -21.34
N SER A 598 -21.74 7.17 -20.21
CA SER A 598 -22.41 5.87 -20.08
C SER A 598 -23.63 5.75 -21.00
N LYS A 599 -24.36 6.84 -21.23
CA LYS A 599 -25.45 6.86 -22.24
C LYS A 599 -24.93 6.63 -23.64
N LYS A 600 -23.84 7.30 -24.05
CA LYS A 600 -23.23 7.10 -25.36
C LYS A 600 -22.66 5.68 -25.53
N VAL A 601 -21.96 5.16 -24.52
CA VAL A 601 -21.46 3.78 -24.54
C VAL A 601 -22.62 2.79 -24.69
N TYR A 602 -23.68 2.93 -23.89
CA TYR A 602 -24.86 2.08 -23.95
C TYR A 602 -25.53 2.16 -25.34
N ASP A 603 -25.74 3.34 -25.88
CA ASP A 603 -26.37 3.54 -27.17
C ASP A 603 -25.55 2.92 -28.30
N TYR A 604 -24.23 3.11 -28.31
CA TYR A 604 -23.35 2.50 -29.29
C TYR A 604 -23.41 0.97 -29.23
N VAL A 605 -23.16 0.40 -28.07
CA VAL A 605 -23.12 -1.05 -27.87
C VAL A 605 -24.46 -1.69 -28.22
N THR A 606 -25.57 -1.10 -27.81
CA THR A 606 -26.89 -1.67 -28.07
C THR A 606 -27.36 -1.51 -29.51
N LYS A 607 -26.93 -0.48 -30.24
CA LYS A 607 -27.25 -0.30 -31.65
C LYS A 607 -26.37 -1.13 -32.56
N GLU A 608 -25.05 -0.98 -32.41
CA GLU A 608 -24.10 -1.62 -33.32
C GLU A 608 -24.01 -3.14 -33.10
N TRP A 609 -24.15 -3.59 -31.86
CA TRP A 609 -24.03 -5.02 -31.57
C TRP A 609 -25.31 -5.82 -31.80
N LYS A 610 -26.47 -5.18 -31.98
CA LYS A 610 -27.70 -5.85 -32.40
C LYS A 610 -27.74 -6.12 -33.89
N ASN A 611 -27.07 -5.33 -34.71
CA ASN A 611 -27.21 -5.33 -36.17
C ASN A 611 -26.18 -6.21 -36.88
N GLU A 612 -25.18 -6.72 -36.22
CA GLU A 612 -24.20 -7.63 -36.80
C GLU A 612 -24.64 -9.10 -36.52
N LYS A 613 -25.20 -9.76 -37.55
CA LYS A 613 -25.46 -11.21 -37.55
C LYS A 613 -24.22 -11.99 -37.95
#